data_9d9948a4a3523067577d957048e044ac
#
_entry.id   9d9948a4a3523067577d957048e044ac
#
_cell.length_a   1.000
_cell.length_b   1.000
_cell.length_c   1.000
_cell.angle_alpha   90.00
_cell.angle_beta   90.00
_cell.angle_gamma   90.00
#
_symmetry.space_group_name_H-M   'P 1'
#
loop_
_entity.id
_entity.type
_entity.pdbx_description
1 polymer ?
#
loop_
_entity_poly.entity_id
_entity_poly.type
_entity_poly.pdbx_seq_one_letter_code
_entity_poly.pdbx_strand_id
1 'polypeptide(L)'
;GWAALVGAVASSNGTLRFASCFPSVAGRFGNGGQTDYAAANSILDAEMARLTAKGDCRAVAIGWTGWRDVGMATRGSIEAVFEEAGIETLPVEIGVDIFVGEALRGGKRRVIACGSLGLMDRFNSFREAPLMLSGDMASLMADPSRFPFIDKVLSVDEENSMMTQSTLSV
;
A
#
# COMPACT_ATOMS: atom_id res chain seq x y z
N GLY A 1 -11.32 16.89 -4.99
CA GLY A 1 -10.87 15.61 -4.50
C GLY A 1 -11.22 15.33 -3.05
N TRP A 2 -10.42 14.52 -2.35
CA TRP A 2 -10.68 14.04 -0.99
C TRP A 2 -11.00 15.15 0.02
N ALA A 3 -10.21 16.21 0.08
CA ALA A 3 -10.44 17.32 1.00
C ALA A 3 -11.81 17.99 0.82
N ALA A 4 -12.27 18.13 -0.42
CA ALA A 4 -13.60 18.70 -0.72
C ALA A 4 -14.72 17.75 -0.25
N LEU A 5 -14.57 16.45 -0.43
CA LEU A 5 -15.52 15.45 0.05
C LEU A 5 -15.61 15.48 1.59
N VAL A 6 -14.47 15.46 2.28
CA VAL A 6 -14.43 15.55 3.75
C VAL A 6 -15.04 16.85 4.25
N GLY A 7 -14.76 17.98 3.58
CA GLY A 7 -15.38 19.27 3.90
C GLY A 7 -16.90 19.26 3.72
N ALA A 8 -17.38 18.67 2.64
CA ALA A 8 -18.83 18.55 2.39
C ALA A 8 -19.53 17.69 3.44
N VAL A 9 -18.92 16.56 3.81
CA VAL A 9 -19.45 15.69 4.88
C VAL A 9 -19.47 16.43 6.23
N ALA A 10 -18.39 17.15 6.56
CA ALA A 10 -18.33 17.92 7.80
C ALA A 10 -19.35 19.07 7.86
N SER A 11 -19.71 19.63 6.70
CA SER A 11 -20.72 20.71 6.59
C SER A 11 -22.16 20.16 6.55
N SER A 12 -22.33 18.86 6.37
CA SER A 12 -23.65 18.23 6.43
C SER A 12 -24.01 17.93 7.88
N ASN A 13 -25.30 18.05 8.24
CA ASN A 13 -25.80 17.61 9.55
C ASN A 13 -25.89 16.06 9.64
N GLY A 14 -25.31 15.36 8.69
CA GLY A 14 -25.30 13.89 8.62
C GLY A 14 -24.17 13.27 9.42
N THR A 15 -24.38 12.05 9.90
CA THR A 15 -23.36 11.24 10.55
C THR A 15 -22.73 10.28 9.54
N LEU A 16 -21.43 10.41 9.31
CA LEU A 16 -20.69 9.46 8.49
C LEU A 16 -20.47 8.17 9.29
N ARG A 17 -21.13 7.10 8.90
CA ARG A 17 -21.03 5.80 9.61
C ARG A 17 -19.94 4.89 9.02
N PHE A 18 -19.71 5.02 7.72
CA PHE A 18 -18.75 4.21 7.01
C PHE A 18 -18.09 5.01 5.87
N ALA A 19 -16.79 4.85 5.71
CA ALA A 19 -16.04 5.39 4.60
C ALA A 19 -15.13 4.29 4.02
N SER A 20 -15.03 4.24 2.70
CA SER A 20 -14.06 3.40 2.02
C SER A 20 -13.39 4.17 0.89
N CYS A 21 -12.11 3.94 0.70
CA CYS A 21 -11.39 4.37 -0.49
C CYS A 21 -10.73 3.16 -1.16
N PHE A 22 -10.47 3.31 -2.45
CA PHE A 22 -9.93 2.28 -3.32
C PHE A 22 -8.55 2.71 -3.85
N PRO A 23 -7.52 2.72 -2.98
CA PRO A 23 -6.16 2.95 -3.43
C PRO A 23 -5.65 1.78 -4.25
N SER A 24 -4.60 2.01 -5.00
CA SER A 24 -3.85 0.96 -5.68
C SER A 24 -2.87 0.27 -4.72
N VAL A 25 -2.56 -1.00 -4.99
CA VAL A 25 -1.43 -1.71 -4.39
C VAL A 25 -0.11 -0.96 -4.55
N ALA A 26 0.02 -0.14 -5.62
CA ALA A 26 1.17 0.74 -5.82
C ALA A 26 1.40 1.74 -4.67
N GLY A 27 0.35 2.14 -3.97
CA GLY A 27 0.47 3.00 -2.78
C GLY A 27 1.17 2.32 -1.61
N ARG A 28 1.18 0.99 -1.58
CA ARG A 28 1.81 0.20 -0.52
C ARG A 28 3.18 -0.34 -0.91
N PHE A 29 3.31 -0.80 -2.16
CA PHE A 29 4.49 -1.52 -2.64
C PHE A 29 5.36 -0.67 -3.57
N GLY A 30 4.89 0.50 -3.96
CA GLY A 30 5.51 1.29 -5.01
C GLY A 30 5.23 0.71 -6.40
N ASN A 31 5.59 1.46 -7.42
CA ASN A 31 5.65 0.97 -8.80
C ASN A 31 6.64 1.83 -9.58
N GLY A 32 7.57 1.21 -10.31
CA GLY A 32 8.59 1.89 -11.09
C GLY A 32 7.95 2.90 -12.05
N GLY A 33 8.47 4.13 -12.10
CA GLY A 33 7.96 5.21 -12.97
C GLY A 33 6.63 5.83 -12.54
N GLN A 34 6.04 5.44 -11.40
CA GLN A 34 4.73 5.92 -10.92
C GLN A 34 4.79 6.48 -9.49
N THR A 35 5.82 7.23 -9.16
CA THR A 35 6.03 7.76 -7.80
C THR A 35 4.88 8.67 -7.34
N ASP A 36 4.40 9.54 -8.22
CA ASP A 36 3.27 10.44 -7.97
C ASP A 36 1.96 9.67 -7.75
N TYR A 37 1.71 8.66 -8.57
CA TYR A 37 0.56 7.78 -8.43
C TYR A 37 0.63 6.98 -7.12
N ALA A 38 1.78 6.41 -6.80
CA ALA A 38 1.99 5.69 -5.54
C ALA A 38 1.79 6.61 -4.33
N ALA A 39 2.34 7.82 -4.36
CA ALA A 39 2.18 8.81 -3.30
C ALA A 39 0.71 9.19 -3.10
N ALA A 40 -0.03 9.47 -4.18
CA ALA A 40 -1.46 9.80 -4.11
C ALA A 40 -2.28 8.68 -3.48
N ASN A 41 -2.01 7.42 -3.83
CA ASN A 41 -2.68 6.25 -3.26
C ASN A 41 -2.30 6.01 -1.79
N SER A 42 -1.05 6.28 -1.41
CA SER A 42 -0.60 6.23 -0.02
C SER A 42 -1.29 7.27 0.86
N ILE A 43 -1.54 8.47 0.33
CA ILE A 43 -2.31 9.52 1.03
C ILE A 43 -3.74 9.06 1.30
N LEU A 44 -4.42 8.43 0.34
CA LEU A 44 -5.78 7.91 0.55
C LEU A 44 -5.81 6.88 1.68
N ASP A 45 -4.83 6.02 1.75
CA ASP A 45 -4.67 5.02 2.81
C ASP A 45 -4.49 5.67 4.18
N ALA A 46 -3.60 6.67 4.27
CA ALA A 46 -3.39 7.44 5.50
C ALA A 46 -4.64 8.19 5.96
N GLU A 47 -5.43 8.75 5.03
CA GLU A 47 -6.68 9.44 5.35
C GLU A 47 -7.75 8.51 5.93
N MET A 48 -7.86 7.27 5.45
CA MET A 48 -8.75 6.27 6.07
C MET A 48 -8.31 5.92 7.49
N ALA A 49 -7.00 5.75 7.70
CA ALA A 49 -6.47 5.52 9.04
C ALA A 49 -6.78 6.69 9.98
N ARG A 50 -6.62 7.93 9.51
CA ARG A 50 -6.95 9.15 10.28
C ARG A 50 -8.44 9.24 10.65
N LEU A 51 -9.34 8.92 9.71
CA LEU A 51 -10.78 8.88 10.00
C LEU A 51 -11.11 7.86 11.07
N THR A 52 -10.53 6.67 10.98
CA THR A 52 -10.75 5.61 11.98
C THR A 52 -10.22 6.01 13.35
N ALA A 53 -9.05 6.69 13.40
CA ALA A 53 -8.45 7.13 14.66
C ALA A 53 -9.29 8.18 15.39
N LYS A 54 -10.08 8.99 14.68
CA LYS A 54 -11.02 9.95 15.25
C LYS A 54 -12.22 9.29 15.94
N GLY A 55 -12.52 8.05 15.61
CA GLY A 55 -13.61 7.29 16.22
C GLY A 55 -15.01 7.62 15.70
N ASP A 56 -15.14 8.60 14.79
CA ASP A 56 -16.43 9.09 14.33
C ASP A 56 -17.12 8.16 13.32
N CYS A 57 -16.33 7.39 12.58
CA CYS A 57 -16.83 6.43 11.61
C CYS A 57 -15.88 5.25 11.43
N ARG A 58 -16.40 4.15 10.91
CA ARG A 58 -15.59 3.05 10.44
C ARG A 58 -15.04 3.38 9.06
N ALA A 59 -13.72 3.35 8.90
CA ALA A 59 -13.09 3.64 7.62
C ALA A 59 -12.12 2.51 7.22
N VAL A 60 -12.12 2.15 5.93
CA VAL A 60 -11.23 1.14 5.37
C VAL A 60 -10.64 1.59 4.05
N ALA A 61 -9.33 1.40 3.91
CA ALA A 61 -8.64 1.49 2.63
C ALA A 61 -8.48 0.08 2.06
N ILE A 62 -8.99 -0.16 0.86
CA ILE A 62 -8.81 -1.42 0.15
C ILE A 62 -7.91 -1.16 -1.05
N GLY A 63 -6.63 -1.54 -0.92
CA GLY A 63 -5.63 -1.44 -1.98
C GLY A 63 -5.84 -2.54 -3.01
N TRP A 64 -6.14 -2.14 -4.23
CA TRP A 64 -6.48 -3.04 -5.32
C TRP A 64 -5.33 -3.21 -6.30
N THR A 65 -5.17 -4.43 -6.82
CA THR A 65 -4.53 -4.66 -8.12
C THR A 65 -5.49 -4.25 -9.25
N GLY A 66 -5.10 -4.43 -10.51
CA GLY A 66 -6.01 -4.23 -11.65
C GLY A 66 -7.21 -5.17 -11.57
N TRP A 67 -8.39 -4.66 -11.89
CA TRP A 67 -9.58 -5.48 -12.01
C TRP A 67 -9.65 -6.06 -13.42
N ARG A 68 -9.99 -7.34 -13.55
CA ARG A 68 -10.10 -8.02 -14.83
C ARG A 68 -11.28 -7.46 -15.61
N ASP A 69 -11.07 -7.20 -16.89
CA ASP A 69 -12.09 -6.77 -17.85
C ASP A 69 -12.77 -5.43 -17.56
N VAL A 70 -12.34 -4.70 -16.51
CA VAL A 70 -12.93 -3.41 -16.16
C VAL A 70 -11.87 -2.39 -15.70
N GLY A 71 -12.22 -1.11 -15.80
CA GLY A 71 -11.43 0.00 -15.28
C GLY A 71 -10.20 0.34 -16.13
N MET A 72 -9.17 0.87 -15.47
CA MET A 72 -7.97 1.34 -16.17
C MET A 72 -7.09 0.19 -16.67
N ALA A 73 -7.15 -0.98 -16.06
CA ALA A 73 -6.36 -2.15 -16.43
C ALA A 73 -6.67 -2.65 -17.85
N THR A 74 -7.84 -2.33 -18.40
CA THR A 74 -8.25 -2.70 -19.78
C THR A 74 -7.78 -1.71 -20.83
N ARG A 75 -7.09 -0.64 -20.47
CA ARG A 75 -6.70 0.43 -21.39
C ARG A 75 -5.30 0.19 -21.95
N GLY A 76 -5.22 0.12 -23.28
CA GLY A 76 -3.96 0.04 -24.01
C GLY A 76 -3.15 -1.21 -23.68
N SER A 77 -1.87 -1.03 -23.37
CA SER A 77 -0.92 -2.11 -23.07
C SER A 77 -0.83 -2.46 -21.57
N ILE A 78 -1.70 -1.95 -20.70
CA ILE A 78 -1.59 -2.16 -19.25
C ILE A 78 -1.73 -3.62 -18.89
N GLU A 79 -2.60 -4.35 -19.57
CA GLU A 79 -2.78 -5.79 -19.36
C GLU A 79 -1.49 -6.57 -19.67
N ALA A 80 -0.85 -6.28 -20.79
CA ALA A 80 0.45 -6.87 -21.15
C ALA A 80 1.55 -6.52 -20.15
N VAL A 81 1.56 -5.29 -19.63
CA VAL A 81 2.52 -4.87 -18.59
C VAL A 81 2.28 -5.62 -17.28
N PHE A 82 1.04 -5.89 -16.90
CA PHE A 82 0.73 -6.69 -15.72
C PHE A 82 1.16 -8.14 -15.90
N GLU A 83 0.90 -8.72 -17.06
CA GLU A 83 1.32 -10.08 -17.39
C GLU A 83 2.84 -10.23 -17.37
N GLU A 84 3.57 -9.31 -17.99
CA GLU A 84 5.04 -9.30 -17.99
C GLU A 84 5.61 -9.12 -16.57
N ALA A 85 4.97 -8.31 -15.74
CA ALA A 85 5.35 -8.11 -14.34
C ALA A 85 4.91 -9.26 -13.42
N GLY A 86 4.16 -10.25 -13.91
CA GLY A 86 3.60 -11.34 -13.11
C GLY A 86 2.52 -10.88 -12.13
N ILE A 87 1.86 -9.75 -12.39
CA ILE A 87 0.80 -9.19 -11.55
C ILE A 87 -0.54 -9.74 -12.01
N GLU A 88 -1.23 -10.45 -11.14
CA GLU A 88 -2.57 -10.96 -11.45
C GLU A 88 -3.64 -9.88 -11.31
N THR A 89 -4.53 -9.83 -12.30
CA THR A 89 -5.75 -9.04 -12.21
C THR A 89 -6.81 -9.76 -11.38
N LEU A 90 -7.64 -9.00 -10.67
CA LEU A 90 -8.67 -9.54 -9.81
C LEU A 90 -10.00 -9.66 -10.57
N PRO A 91 -10.67 -10.84 -10.56
CA PRO A 91 -12.02 -10.98 -11.08
C PRO A 91 -13.00 -10.04 -10.39
N VAL A 92 -13.92 -9.47 -11.14
CA VAL A 92 -14.89 -8.48 -10.64
C VAL A 92 -15.71 -9.04 -9.48
N GLU A 93 -16.16 -10.26 -9.57
CA GLU A 93 -16.99 -10.94 -8.57
C GLU A 93 -16.24 -11.05 -7.23
N ILE A 94 -14.97 -11.43 -7.28
CA ILE A 94 -14.11 -11.51 -6.09
C ILE A 94 -13.88 -10.13 -5.47
N GLY A 95 -13.67 -9.11 -6.32
CA GLY A 95 -13.51 -7.73 -5.84
C GLY A 95 -14.77 -7.21 -5.14
N VAL A 96 -15.94 -7.48 -5.70
CA VAL A 96 -17.23 -7.12 -5.10
C VAL A 96 -17.44 -7.84 -3.76
N ASP A 97 -17.15 -9.15 -3.69
CA ASP A 97 -17.29 -9.93 -2.47
C ASP A 97 -16.36 -9.42 -1.35
N ILE A 98 -15.12 -9.07 -1.70
CA ILE A 98 -14.17 -8.46 -0.75
C ILE A 98 -14.73 -7.13 -0.24
N PHE A 99 -15.19 -6.24 -1.13
CA PHE A 99 -15.74 -4.95 -0.72
C PHE A 99 -16.97 -5.10 0.17
N VAL A 100 -17.93 -5.91 -0.23
CA VAL A 100 -19.15 -6.15 0.55
C VAL A 100 -18.83 -6.79 1.89
N GLY A 101 -17.90 -7.75 1.92
CA GLY A 101 -17.42 -8.37 3.14
C GLY A 101 -16.82 -7.35 4.11
N GLU A 102 -15.95 -6.48 3.63
CA GLU A 102 -15.35 -5.42 4.45
C GLU A 102 -16.38 -4.34 4.84
N ALA A 103 -17.30 -3.99 3.93
CA ALA A 103 -18.33 -3.00 4.23
C ALA A 103 -19.30 -3.46 5.33
N LEU A 104 -19.66 -4.73 5.34
CA LEU A 104 -20.67 -5.27 6.27
C LEU A 104 -20.08 -5.81 7.58
N ARG A 105 -18.93 -6.47 7.52
CA ARG A 105 -18.37 -7.25 8.64
C ARG A 105 -16.91 -6.95 8.96
N GLY A 106 -16.21 -6.23 8.07
CA GLY A 106 -14.78 -5.96 8.24
C GLY A 106 -14.48 -5.14 9.48
N GLY A 107 -13.36 -5.48 10.13
CA GLY A 107 -12.82 -4.76 11.28
C GLY A 107 -11.43 -4.18 11.01
N LYS A 108 -10.89 -4.41 9.81
CA LYS A 108 -9.55 -3.96 9.43
C LYS A 108 -9.60 -2.53 8.93
N ARG A 109 -8.53 -1.78 9.20
CA ARG A 109 -8.36 -0.39 8.72
C ARG A 109 -7.81 -0.37 7.30
N ARG A 110 -7.08 -1.42 6.92
CA ARG A 110 -6.39 -1.56 5.65
C ARG A 110 -6.49 -2.99 5.16
N VAL A 111 -6.85 -3.16 3.91
CA VAL A 111 -6.94 -4.44 3.21
C VAL A 111 -6.15 -4.32 1.90
N ILE A 112 -5.46 -5.36 1.52
CA ILE A 112 -4.85 -5.52 0.20
C ILE A 112 -5.62 -6.63 -0.51
N ALA A 113 -6.20 -6.29 -1.65
CA ALA A 113 -6.97 -7.20 -2.49
C ALA A 113 -6.21 -7.44 -3.80
N CYS A 114 -5.51 -8.54 -3.85
CA CYS A 114 -4.69 -8.95 -4.99
C CYS A 114 -4.59 -10.47 -5.08
N GLY A 115 -4.26 -10.98 -6.25
CA GLY A 115 -3.65 -12.28 -6.44
C GLY A 115 -2.13 -12.16 -6.30
N SER A 116 -1.36 -12.72 -7.25
CA SER A 116 0.07 -12.48 -7.31
C SER A 116 0.37 -11.01 -7.55
N LEU A 117 1.35 -10.47 -6.82
CA LEU A 117 1.89 -9.12 -7.02
C LEU A 117 3.12 -9.12 -7.92
N GLY A 118 3.58 -10.31 -8.35
CA GLY A 118 4.74 -10.45 -9.23
C GLY A 118 5.94 -9.67 -8.74
N LEU A 119 6.50 -8.82 -9.59
CA LEU A 119 7.66 -7.99 -9.26
C LEU A 119 7.40 -6.97 -8.14
N MET A 120 6.16 -6.65 -7.81
CA MET A 120 5.83 -5.78 -6.67
C MET A 120 5.99 -6.50 -5.34
N ASP A 121 6.04 -7.84 -5.32
CA ASP A 121 6.20 -8.64 -4.10
C ASP A 121 7.66 -8.78 -3.64
N ARG A 122 8.54 -7.93 -4.14
CA ARG A 122 9.96 -7.90 -3.78
C ARG A 122 10.18 -7.84 -2.26
N PHE A 123 9.22 -7.29 -1.53
CA PHE A 123 9.30 -7.18 -0.07
C PHE A 123 9.11 -8.48 0.69
N ASN A 124 8.44 -9.48 0.12
CA ASN A 124 8.27 -10.78 0.77
C ASN A 124 9.46 -11.70 0.56
N SER A 125 10.06 -11.68 -0.64
CA SER A 125 11.27 -12.48 -0.93
C SER A 125 12.47 -12.08 -0.08
N PHE A 126 12.54 -10.85 0.41
CA PHE A 126 13.61 -10.39 1.30
C PHE A 126 13.44 -10.80 2.77
N ARG A 127 12.26 -11.26 3.18
CA ARG A 127 12.02 -11.69 4.57
C ARG A 127 12.68 -13.01 4.94
N GLU A 128 12.99 -13.84 3.95
CA GLU A 128 13.54 -15.19 4.14
C GLU A 128 15.04 -15.29 3.88
N ALA A 129 15.66 -14.29 3.26
CA ALA A 129 17.09 -14.29 3.01
C ALA A 129 17.87 -13.85 4.25
N PRO A 130 18.90 -14.57 4.65
CA PRO A 130 19.79 -14.12 5.73
C PRO A 130 20.51 -12.84 5.30
N LEU A 131 20.53 -11.85 6.19
CA LEU A 131 21.19 -10.58 5.95
C LEU A 131 22.71 -10.79 5.87
N MET A 132 23.26 -10.68 4.68
CA MET A 132 24.71 -10.74 4.45
C MET A 132 25.22 -9.32 4.22
N LEU A 133 25.64 -8.64 5.28
CA LEU A 133 26.27 -7.34 5.18
C LEU A 133 27.75 -7.50 4.75
N SER A 134 28.20 -6.68 3.80
CA SER A 134 29.63 -6.51 3.58
C SER A 134 30.29 -5.94 4.84
N GLY A 135 31.58 -6.22 5.07
CA GLY A 135 32.29 -5.73 6.27
C GLY A 135 32.18 -4.21 6.44
N ASP A 136 32.21 -3.46 5.36
CA ASP A 136 32.09 -2.00 5.37
C ASP A 136 30.69 -1.53 5.78
N MET A 137 29.66 -2.22 5.29
CA MET A 137 28.26 -1.91 5.63
C MET A 137 27.95 -2.29 7.09
N ALA A 138 28.48 -3.43 7.55
CA ALA A 138 28.34 -3.82 8.94
C ALA A 138 28.97 -2.80 9.90
N SER A 139 30.12 -2.24 9.52
CA SER A 139 30.79 -1.18 10.28
C SER A 139 30.01 0.12 10.29
N LEU A 140 29.40 0.50 9.17
CA LEU A 140 28.52 1.67 9.07
C LEU A 140 27.27 1.54 9.93
N MET A 141 26.70 0.34 10.02
CA MET A 141 25.49 0.05 10.79
C MET A 141 25.74 -0.14 12.28
N ALA A 142 27.01 -0.30 12.70
CA ALA A 142 27.38 -0.41 14.12
C ALA A 142 27.21 0.90 14.90
N ASP A 143 27.03 2.02 14.22
CA ASP A 143 26.76 3.33 14.85
C ASP A 143 25.34 3.82 14.52
N PRO A 144 24.33 3.50 15.36
CA PRO A 144 22.93 3.91 15.14
C PRO A 144 22.74 5.45 15.08
N SER A 145 23.67 6.23 15.65
CA SER A 145 23.57 7.70 15.65
C SER A 145 23.69 8.31 14.26
N ARG A 146 24.29 7.59 13.32
CA ARG A 146 24.42 8.03 11.91
C ARG A 146 23.12 7.92 11.12
N PHE A 147 22.18 7.11 11.60
CA PHE A 147 20.91 6.83 10.89
C PHE A 147 19.73 6.93 11.86
N PRO A 148 19.42 8.13 12.38
CA PRO A 148 18.43 8.31 13.44
C PRO A 148 17.00 7.90 13.06
N PHE A 149 16.75 7.65 11.78
CA PHE A 149 15.45 7.23 11.24
C PHE A 149 15.41 5.76 10.83
N ILE A 150 16.47 4.99 11.10
CA ILE A 150 16.57 3.57 10.73
C ILE A 150 16.66 2.74 12.00
N ASP A 151 15.61 2.00 12.32
CA ASP A 151 15.61 1.07 13.46
C ASP A 151 16.27 -0.26 13.09
N LYS A 152 16.10 -0.70 11.84
CA LYS A 152 16.59 -1.99 11.39
C LYS A 152 16.86 -2.01 9.90
N VAL A 153 17.97 -2.61 9.50
CA VAL A 153 18.23 -3.01 8.11
C VAL A 153 17.65 -4.40 7.88
N LEU A 154 16.84 -4.54 6.85
CA LEU A 154 16.19 -5.80 6.49
C LEU A 154 16.99 -6.57 5.45
N SER A 155 17.58 -5.86 4.48
CA SER A 155 18.43 -6.46 3.43
C SER A 155 19.31 -5.42 2.76
N VAL A 156 20.39 -5.88 2.14
CA VAL A 156 21.27 -5.11 1.24
C VAL A 156 21.47 -5.97 0.00
N ASP A 157 21.29 -5.40 -1.19
CA ASP A 157 21.53 -6.09 -2.45
C ASP A 157 22.98 -5.92 -2.96
N GLU A 158 23.30 -6.57 -4.08
CA GLU A 158 24.64 -6.53 -4.68
C GLU A 158 25.03 -5.13 -5.21
N GLU A 159 24.05 -4.26 -5.46
CA GLU A 159 24.25 -2.87 -5.90
C GLU A 159 24.32 -1.89 -4.72
N ASN A 160 24.41 -2.39 -3.48
CA ASN A 160 24.38 -1.62 -2.23
C ASN A 160 23.06 -0.86 -1.98
N SER A 161 21.98 -1.25 -2.62
CA SER A 161 20.66 -0.77 -2.24
C SER A 161 20.24 -1.41 -0.93
N MET A 162 19.67 -0.62 -0.03
CA MET A 162 19.39 -1.04 1.34
C MET A 162 17.90 -0.93 1.63
N MET A 163 17.32 -2.01 2.14
CA MET A 163 15.98 -1.98 2.69
C MET A 163 16.05 -1.79 4.20
N THR A 164 15.30 -0.85 4.71
CA THR A 164 15.31 -0.50 6.14
C THR A 164 13.89 -0.49 6.71
N GLN A 165 13.82 -0.65 8.01
CA GLN A 165 12.59 -0.49 8.79
C GLN A 165 12.78 0.64 9.79
N SER A 166 11.79 1.52 9.88
CA SER A 166 11.72 2.54 10.91
C SER A 166 10.36 2.49 11.61
N THR A 167 10.38 2.71 12.91
CA THR A 167 9.16 2.86 13.71
C THR A 167 8.99 4.34 14.02
N LEU A 168 7.97 4.96 13.46
CA LEU A 168 7.59 6.31 13.85
C LEU A 168 6.76 6.22 15.13
N SER A 169 7.34 6.62 16.25
CA SER A 169 6.56 6.91 17.46
C SER A 169 5.89 8.27 17.30
N VAL A 170 4.57 8.26 17.38
CA VAL A 170 3.72 9.47 17.40
C VAL A 170 3.49 9.89 18.84
#